data_7e6f399a37efd24f8d6f2b680e611335
#
_entry.id   7e6f399a37efd24f8d6f2b680e611335
#
_cell.length_a   1.000
_cell.length_b   1.000
_cell.length_c   1.000
_cell.angle_alpha   90.00
_cell.angle_beta   90.00
_cell.angle_gamma   90.00
#
_symmetry.space_group_name_H-M   'P 1'
#
loop_
_entity.id
_entity.type
_entity.pdbx_description
1 polymer ?
#
loop_
_entity_poly.entity_id
_entity_poly.type
_entity_poly.pdbx_seq_one_letter_code
_entity_poly.pdbx_strand_id
1 'polypeptide(L)'
;MLPVLLPLFLLFSPILMARYRTARREHLNMRLPKIIGNVTDYGQRLPSGKKQRWSKADGTFLFGNAALANDVTELYYATGDILTHMLVLGTTGAGKTESMLSLAINALAQASSFSYTDPKGSVKLYAQASTAARLFGRDDDLLLQSFITPERQLSSDDYLRVSNTTNPLSRGTSDSCLQIMASLIKVGDGDNAIFGQNAQTLMSGLLDALVSKRNNSNFVLSFRSLGHYLQAQNAVTLLEDEAVDERAKDELLRSLSNLGYQPGKKFEQQGDAFYDQYQYASAYFALGVKIMGSVHNNVFGVEIGDIDPVDVIRQRRIQVTILPAMQKAPAQLAELGKVILTAQRTAVSIGLGVWIEGHRTDTLESIPTLGRSPFLNMVDEFAAIPIEGFEILLTQGRSLG
;
A
#
# COMPACT_ATOMS: atom_id res chain seq x y z
N MET A 1 -38.19 -45.41 24.88
CA MET A 1 -36.80 -45.11 24.44
C MET A 1 -36.58 -43.65 24.01
N LEU A 2 -37.48 -43.05 23.22
CA LEU A 2 -37.35 -41.65 22.78
C LEU A 2 -37.21 -40.60 23.91
N PRO A 3 -37.95 -40.66 25.05
CA PRO A 3 -37.87 -39.60 26.07
C PRO A 3 -36.56 -39.56 26.86
N VAL A 4 -35.74 -40.61 26.78
CA VAL A 4 -34.41 -40.65 27.43
C VAL A 4 -33.28 -40.21 26.45
N LEU A 5 -33.47 -40.45 25.16
CA LEU A 5 -32.49 -40.11 24.13
C LEU A 5 -32.44 -38.62 23.84
N LEU A 6 -33.55 -37.90 23.95
CA LEU A 6 -33.63 -36.48 23.67
C LEU A 6 -32.83 -35.62 24.68
N PRO A 7 -32.94 -35.82 26.02
CA PRO A 7 -32.12 -35.10 26.98
C PRO A 7 -30.62 -35.44 26.84
N LEU A 8 -30.29 -36.73 26.58
CA LEU A 8 -28.91 -37.12 26.32
C LEU A 8 -28.32 -36.43 25.07
N PHE A 9 -29.09 -36.36 24.00
CA PHE A 9 -28.68 -35.64 22.79
C PHE A 9 -28.47 -34.13 23.05
N LEU A 10 -29.35 -33.51 23.82
CA LEU A 10 -29.24 -32.09 24.20
C LEU A 10 -28.03 -31.85 25.13
N LEU A 11 -27.67 -32.83 25.98
CA LEU A 11 -26.52 -32.76 26.88
C LEU A 11 -25.19 -32.92 26.12
N PHE A 12 -25.14 -33.81 25.14
CA PHE A 12 -23.92 -34.15 24.40
C PHE A 12 -23.74 -33.34 23.11
N SER A 13 -24.80 -32.73 22.59
CA SER A 13 -24.72 -31.94 21.34
C SER A 13 -23.72 -30.77 21.41
N PRO A 14 -23.61 -30.00 22.52
CA PRO A 14 -22.61 -28.96 22.64
C PRO A 14 -21.16 -29.47 22.60
N ILE A 15 -20.94 -30.66 23.22
CA ILE A 15 -19.62 -31.33 23.25
C ILE A 15 -19.25 -31.83 21.85
N LEU A 16 -20.19 -32.46 21.16
CA LEU A 16 -20.03 -32.93 19.79
C LEU A 16 -19.78 -31.75 18.82
N MET A 17 -20.54 -30.65 18.96
CA MET A 17 -20.35 -29.44 18.18
C MET A 17 -19.01 -28.81 18.47
N ALA A 18 -18.56 -28.73 19.72
CA ALA A 18 -17.25 -28.23 20.09
C ALA A 18 -16.13 -29.09 19.48
N ARG A 19 -16.22 -30.39 19.53
CA ARG A 19 -15.26 -31.33 18.89
C ARG A 19 -15.27 -31.21 17.38
N TYR A 20 -16.44 -31.13 16.76
CA TYR A 20 -16.55 -30.92 15.31
C TYR A 20 -15.92 -29.60 14.86
N ARG A 21 -16.18 -28.53 15.57
CA ARG A 21 -15.55 -27.21 15.30
C ARG A 21 -14.03 -27.25 15.48
N THR A 22 -13.54 -27.96 16.50
CA THR A 22 -12.10 -28.13 16.74
C THR A 22 -11.44 -28.95 15.63
N ALA A 23 -12.01 -30.10 15.26
CA ALA A 23 -11.52 -30.94 14.18
C ALA A 23 -11.50 -30.19 12.82
N ARG A 24 -12.54 -29.41 12.51
CA ARG A 24 -12.59 -28.62 11.29
C ARG A 24 -11.54 -27.50 11.27
N ARG A 25 -11.21 -26.91 12.43
CA ARG A 25 -10.14 -25.92 12.57
C ARG A 25 -8.76 -26.52 12.34
N GLU A 26 -8.51 -27.73 12.82
CA GLU A 26 -7.25 -28.44 12.59
C GLU A 26 -7.02 -28.75 11.10
N HIS A 27 -8.08 -29.10 10.35
CA HIS A 27 -7.99 -29.35 8.92
C HIS A 27 -7.65 -28.10 8.09
N LEU A 28 -7.98 -26.92 8.56
CA LEU A 28 -7.72 -25.67 7.86
C LEU A 28 -6.34 -25.07 8.16
N ASN A 29 -5.51 -25.72 8.97
CA ASN A 29 -4.26 -25.16 9.51
C ASN A 29 -4.42 -23.75 10.13
N MET A 30 -5.64 -23.38 10.48
CA MET A 30 -5.98 -22.12 11.11
C MET A 30 -6.43 -22.39 12.55
N ARG A 31 -5.71 -21.79 13.48
CA ARG A 31 -6.12 -21.78 14.87
C ARG A 31 -6.78 -20.45 15.17
N LEU A 32 -8.09 -20.48 15.32
CA LEU A 32 -8.83 -19.35 15.86
C LEU A 32 -8.80 -19.42 17.39
N PRO A 33 -8.86 -18.26 18.08
CA PRO A 33 -8.95 -18.22 19.53
C PRO A 33 -10.08 -19.15 20.01
N LYS A 34 -9.82 -19.97 21.00
CA LYS A 34 -10.85 -20.79 21.61
C LYS A 34 -11.80 -19.85 22.35
N ILE A 35 -13.02 -19.73 21.85
CA ILE A 35 -14.07 -18.87 22.44
C ILE A 35 -14.45 -19.38 23.85
N ILE A 36 -14.24 -20.68 24.09
CA ILE A 36 -14.54 -21.34 25.36
C ILE A 36 -13.32 -22.19 25.73
N GLY A 37 -12.49 -21.70 26.60
CA GLY A 37 -11.33 -22.42 27.07
C GLY A 37 -10.32 -21.57 27.81
N ASN A 38 -9.53 -22.16 28.64
CA ASN A 38 -8.39 -21.54 29.29
C ASN A 38 -7.26 -21.42 28.28
N VAL A 39 -7.31 -20.38 27.45
CA VAL A 39 -6.16 -19.98 26.64
C VAL A 39 -5.33 -19.05 27.48
N THR A 40 -4.06 -19.39 27.65
CA THR A 40 -3.12 -18.61 28.43
C THR A 40 -2.38 -17.67 27.49
N ASP A 41 -2.38 -16.37 27.81
CA ASP A 41 -1.62 -15.37 27.09
C ASP A 41 -0.29 -15.12 27.81
N TYR A 42 0.80 -15.35 27.10
CA TYR A 42 2.16 -15.11 27.57
C TYR A 42 2.66 -13.71 27.24
N GLY A 43 1.91 -12.95 26.44
CA GLY A 43 2.28 -11.61 26.00
C GLY A 43 2.18 -10.55 27.12
N GLN A 44 1.32 -10.76 28.10
CA GLN A 44 1.18 -9.83 29.21
C GLN A 44 2.32 -10.03 30.23
N ARG A 45 3.29 -9.13 30.21
CA ARG A 45 4.32 -9.05 31.24
C ARG A 45 3.75 -8.32 32.46
N LEU A 46 3.72 -9.03 33.59
CA LEU A 46 3.48 -8.38 34.88
C LEU A 46 4.65 -7.43 35.21
N PRO A 47 4.40 -6.32 35.95
CA PRO A 47 5.44 -5.42 36.41
C PRO A 47 6.58 -6.17 37.12
N SER A 48 7.82 -5.74 36.89
CA SER A 48 9.03 -6.38 37.39
C SER A 48 8.95 -6.74 38.89
N GLY A 49 9.28 -8.00 39.18
CA GLY A 49 9.42 -8.51 40.54
C GLY A 49 8.35 -9.49 41.00
N LYS A 50 7.28 -9.73 40.27
CA LYS A 50 6.29 -10.77 40.58
C LYS A 50 6.47 -11.98 39.70
N LYS A 51 6.31 -13.20 40.26
CA LYS A 51 6.25 -14.43 39.47
C LYS A 51 5.20 -14.27 38.38
N GLN A 52 5.59 -14.54 37.15
CA GLN A 52 4.74 -14.50 35.98
C GLN A 52 3.52 -15.41 36.21
N ARG A 53 2.37 -14.83 36.34
CA ARG A 53 1.10 -15.55 36.34
C ARG A 53 0.53 -15.48 34.95
N TRP A 54 0.24 -16.62 34.40
CA TRP A 54 -0.44 -16.75 33.13
C TRP A 54 -1.85 -16.20 33.28
N SER A 55 -2.21 -15.24 32.46
CA SER A 55 -3.56 -14.68 32.40
C SER A 55 -4.33 -15.32 31.25
N LYS A 56 -5.66 -15.23 31.31
CA LYS A 56 -6.51 -15.63 30.19
C LYS A 56 -6.18 -14.73 28.99
N ALA A 57 -6.00 -15.35 27.79
CA ALA A 57 -5.78 -14.59 26.58
C ALA A 57 -7.01 -13.73 26.25
N ASP A 58 -6.82 -12.45 26.09
CA ASP A 58 -7.80 -11.50 25.55
C ASP A 58 -7.51 -11.11 24.09
N GLY A 59 -6.38 -11.62 23.57
CA GLY A 59 -5.96 -11.42 22.19
C GLY A 59 -6.72 -12.29 21.18
N THR A 60 -6.78 -11.80 19.96
CA THR A 60 -7.49 -12.42 18.84
C THR A 60 -6.57 -12.85 17.69
N PHE A 61 -5.34 -12.35 17.64
CA PHE A 61 -4.35 -12.71 16.63
C PHE A 61 -3.45 -13.83 17.17
N LEU A 62 -3.54 -15.01 16.60
CA LEU A 62 -2.65 -16.12 16.93
C LEU A 62 -1.25 -15.81 16.37
N PHE A 63 -0.28 -15.70 17.26
CA PHE A 63 1.13 -15.53 16.92
C PHE A 63 1.85 -16.86 16.72
N GLY A 64 1.58 -17.83 17.57
CA GLY A 64 2.22 -19.14 17.54
C GLY A 64 2.05 -19.92 18.84
N ASN A 65 2.95 -20.86 19.07
CA ASN A 65 2.98 -21.67 20.29
C ASN A 65 4.27 -21.40 21.09
N ALA A 66 4.18 -21.44 22.41
CA ALA A 66 5.34 -21.32 23.28
C ALA A 66 6.25 -22.56 23.13
N ALA A 67 7.52 -22.32 22.76
CA ALA A 67 8.47 -23.41 22.52
C ALA A 67 8.97 -24.10 23.82
N LEU A 68 8.81 -23.46 24.98
CA LEU A 68 9.36 -23.92 26.26
C LEU A 68 8.33 -24.60 27.17
N ALA A 69 7.08 -24.73 26.73
CA ALA A 69 6.05 -25.40 27.51
C ALA A 69 5.91 -26.86 27.09
N ASN A 70 5.79 -27.78 28.06
CA ASN A 70 5.50 -29.17 27.78
C ASN A 70 4.08 -29.37 27.19
N ASP A 71 3.23 -28.37 27.34
CA ASP A 71 1.90 -28.32 26.73
C ASP A 71 1.91 -27.32 25.56
N VAL A 72 1.06 -27.59 24.56
CA VAL A 72 0.85 -26.70 23.41
C VAL A 72 0.11 -25.46 23.88
N THR A 73 0.86 -24.46 24.34
CA THR A 73 0.32 -23.19 24.78
C THR A 73 0.35 -22.20 23.61
N GLU A 74 -0.83 -21.76 23.20
CA GLU A 74 -0.99 -20.78 22.12
C GLU A 74 -0.72 -19.37 22.66
N LEU A 75 -0.04 -18.56 21.85
CA LEU A 75 0.26 -17.17 22.13
C LEU A 75 -0.58 -16.28 21.21
N TYR A 76 -1.27 -15.30 21.81
CA TYR A 76 -2.12 -14.36 21.08
C TYR A 76 -1.72 -12.93 21.33
N TYR A 77 -1.84 -12.09 20.28
CA TYR A 77 -1.79 -10.65 20.39
C TYR A 77 -3.20 -10.08 20.50
N ALA A 78 -3.38 -9.10 21.36
CA ALA A 78 -4.55 -8.24 21.35
C ALA A 78 -4.50 -7.27 20.16
N THR A 79 -5.66 -6.74 19.76
CA THR A 79 -5.73 -5.73 18.70
C THR A 79 -4.83 -4.52 18.99
N GLY A 80 -4.76 -4.08 20.27
CA GLY A 80 -3.88 -3.00 20.68
C GLY A 80 -2.39 -3.27 20.50
N ASP A 81 -1.97 -4.54 20.59
CA ASP A 81 -0.57 -4.93 20.39
C ASP A 81 -0.22 -4.90 18.88
N ILE A 82 -1.12 -5.40 18.04
CA ILE A 82 -0.92 -5.39 16.57
C ILE A 82 -0.85 -3.96 16.03
N LEU A 83 -1.62 -3.04 16.58
CA LEU A 83 -1.59 -1.62 16.21
C LEU A 83 -0.29 -0.91 16.59
N THR A 84 0.60 -1.52 17.38
CA THR A 84 1.92 -0.94 17.72
C THR A 84 3.02 -1.28 16.73
N HIS A 85 2.66 -1.90 15.61
CA HIS A 85 3.56 -2.40 14.56
C HIS A 85 4.43 -3.58 14.99
N MET A 86 4.99 -4.29 14.01
CA MET A 86 5.81 -5.46 14.24
C MET A 86 7.02 -5.46 13.31
N LEU A 87 8.21 -5.62 13.88
CA LEU A 87 9.43 -5.88 13.13
C LEU A 87 9.78 -7.37 13.24
N VAL A 88 9.80 -8.07 12.09
CA VAL A 88 10.13 -9.49 12.02
C VAL A 88 11.55 -9.66 11.51
N LEU A 89 12.44 -10.13 12.35
CA LEU A 89 13.86 -10.38 12.02
C LEU A 89 14.12 -11.88 11.94
N GLY A 90 14.96 -12.28 11.01
CA GLY A 90 15.36 -13.69 10.88
C GLY A 90 16.23 -13.91 9.63
N THR A 91 17.04 -14.95 9.66
CA THR A 91 17.84 -15.39 8.51
C THR A 91 16.96 -15.99 7.41
N THR A 92 17.53 -16.24 6.24
CA THR A 92 16.84 -16.96 5.15
C THR A 92 16.44 -18.35 5.64
N GLY A 93 15.21 -18.76 5.36
CA GLY A 93 14.66 -20.05 5.80
C GLY A 93 14.14 -20.07 7.24
N ALA A 94 14.24 -18.98 8.02
CA ALA A 94 13.71 -18.92 9.39
C ALA A 94 12.19 -18.88 9.51
N GLY A 95 11.44 -18.89 8.41
CA GLY A 95 9.98 -18.90 8.42
C GLY A 95 9.33 -17.51 8.50
N LYS A 96 10.06 -16.40 8.21
CA LYS A 96 9.51 -15.04 8.25
C LYS A 96 8.22 -14.90 7.43
N THR A 97 8.26 -15.29 6.16
CA THR A 97 7.12 -15.21 5.23
C THR A 97 5.93 -16.04 5.71
N GLU A 98 6.16 -17.24 6.25
CA GLU A 98 5.10 -18.10 6.78
C GLU A 98 4.46 -17.46 8.04
N SER A 99 5.26 -16.84 8.90
CA SER A 99 4.75 -16.12 10.08
C SER A 99 3.91 -14.90 9.68
N MET A 100 4.38 -14.11 8.70
CA MET A 100 3.62 -12.96 8.18
C MET A 100 2.31 -13.41 7.52
N LEU A 101 2.34 -14.50 6.74
CA LEU A 101 1.13 -15.05 6.12
C LEU A 101 0.14 -15.58 7.18
N SER A 102 0.63 -16.16 8.27
CA SER A 102 -0.23 -16.56 9.40
C SER A 102 -0.98 -15.36 10.00
N LEU A 103 -0.31 -14.21 10.16
CA LEU A 103 -0.95 -12.97 10.62
C LEU A 103 -1.96 -12.45 9.59
N ALA A 104 -1.64 -12.50 8.30
CA ALA A 104 -2.56 -12.15 7.23
C ALA A 104 -3.85 -12.99 7.26
N ILE A 105 -3.72 -14.31 7.45
CA ILE A 105 -4.85 -15.22 7.62
C ILE A 105 -5.68 -14.88 8.87
N ASN A 106 -5.04 -14.51 9.97
CA ASN A 106 -5.74 -14.03 11.16
C ASN A 106 -6.56 -12.76 10.88
N ALA A 107 -6.02 -11.81 10.11
CA ALA A 107 -6.76 -10.61 9.71
C ALA A 107 -8.01 -10.96 8.90
N LEU A 108 -7.90 -11.89 7.93
CA LEU A 108 -9.05 -12.38 7.17
C LEU A 108 -10.10 -13.04 8.05
N ALA A 109 -9.67 -13.85 9.05
CA ALA A 109 -10.55 -14.51 10.00
C ALA A 109 -11.35 -13.52 10.86
N GLN A 110 -10.89 -12.30 10.98
CA GLN A 110 -11.53 -11.23 11.75
C GLN A 110 -12.27 -10.22 10.85
N ALA A 111 -12.59 -10.60 9.61
CA ALA A 111 -13.22 -9.74 8.62
C ALA A 111 -12.44 -8.44 8.32
N SER A 112 -11.12 -8.47 8.57
CA SER A 112 -10.18 -7.45 8.11
C SER A 112 -9.45 -7.91 6.85
N SER A 113 -8.32 -7.31 6.53
CA SER A 113 -7.53 -7.65 5.37
C SER A 113 -6.06 -7.23 5.51
N PHE A 114 -5.33 -7.38 4.39
CA PHE A 114 -3.91 -7.04 4.35
C PHE A 114 -3.48 -6.58 2.96
N SER A 115 -2.42 -5.79 2.95
CA SER A 115 -1.55 -5.56 1.78
C SER A 115 -0.20 -6.23 2.04
N TYR A 116 0.26 -7.04 1.11
CA TYR A 116 1.56 -7.72 1.20
C TYR A 116 2.44 -7.34 0.02
N THR A 117 3.57 -6.69 0.30
CA THR A 117 4.57 -6.31 -0.71
C THR A 117 5.77 -7.24 -0.60
N ASP A 118 6.03 -8.01 -1.66
CA ASP A 118 7.15 -8.97 -1.76
C ASP A 118 8.14 -8.58 -2.85
N PRO A 119 9.34 -8.10 -2.50
CA PRO A 119 10.39 -7.81 -3.47
C PRO A 119 11.00 -9.04 -4.14
N LYS A 120 10.87 -10.23 -3.55
CA LYS A 120 11.47 -11.47 -4.08
C LYS A 120 10.81 -12.00 -5.33
N GLY A 121 9.60 -11.55 -5.64
CA GLY A 121 8.85 -12.04 -6.79
C GLY A 121 8.26 -13.43 -6.60
N SER A 122 7.83 -13.78 -5.38
CA SER A 122 7.35 -15.11 -5.06
C SER A 122 5.92 -15.37 -5.56
N VAL A 123 5.80 -16.13 -6.63
CA VAL A 123 4.49 -16.63 -7.12
C VAL A 123 3.82 -17.53 -6.07
N LYS A 124 4.62 -18.24 -5.24
CA LYS A 124 4.12 -19.08 -4.15
C LYS A 124 3.32 -18.25 -3.15
N LEU A 125 3.80 -17.05 -2.80
CA LEU A 125 3.09 -16.15 -1.88
C LEU A 125 1.70 -15.80 -2.42
N TYR A 126 1.60 -15.45 -3.70
CA TYR A 126 0.30 -15.17 -4.31
C TYR A 126 -0.63 -16.38 -4.28
N ALA A 127 -0.13 -17.57 -4.58
CA ALA A 127 -0.91 -18.80 -4.52
C ALA A 127 -1.44 -19.08 -3.09
N GLN A 128 -0.62 -18.84 -2.05
CA GLN A 128 -1.02 -18.98 -0.66
C GLN A 128 -2.07 -17.92 -0.26
N ALA A 129 -1.88 -16.66 -0.65
CA ALA A 129 -2.83 -15.59 -0.41
C ALA A 129 -4.17 -15.83 -1.14
N SER A 130 -4.12 -16.30 -2.39
CA SER A 130 -5.30 -16.67 -3.18
C SER A 130 -6.06 -17.84 -2.55
N THR A 131 -5.34 -18.85 -2.06
CA THR A 131 -5.95 -19.96 -1.33
C THR A 131 -6.63 -19.49 -0.04
N ALA A 132 -5.98 -18.59 0.71
CA ALA A 132 -6.56 -18.00 1.91
C ALA A 132 -7.82 -17.18 1.58
N ALA A 133 -7.75 -16.30 0.57
CA ALA A 133 -8.91 -15.52 0.13
C ALA A 133 -10.10 -16.42 -0.22
N ARG A 134 -9.86 -17.49 -0.97
CA ARG A 134 -10.88 -18.48 -1.37
C ARG A 134 -11.47 -19.21 -0.17
N LEU A 135 -10.67 -19.59 0.81
CA LEU A 135 -11.14 -20.24 2.03
C LEU A 135 -12.10 -19.36 2.84
N PHE A 136 -11.96 -18.05 2.74
CA PHE A 136 -12.84 -17.06 3.38
C PHE A 136 -13.96 -16.56 2.46
N GLY A 137 -14.06 -17.07 1.22
CA GLY A 137 -15.06 -16.62 0.24
C GLY A 137 -14.86 -15.16 -0.19
N ARG A 138 -13.60 -14.73 -0.29
CA ARG A 138 -13.19 -13.35 -0.61
C ARG A 138 -12.35 -13.28 -1.88
N ASP A 139 -12.63 -14.16 -2.84
CA ASP A 139 -11.91 -14.20 -4.13
C ASP A 139 -12.02 -12.87 -4.88
N ASP A 140 -13.20 -12.23 -4.84
CA ASP A 140 -13.46 -10.97 -5.54
C ASP A 140 -12.73 -9.77 -4.91
N ASP A 141 -12.26 -9.91 -3.67
CA ASP A 141 -11.49 -8.89 -2.96
C ASP A 141 -9.98 -8.99 -3.24
N LEU A 142 -9.53 -10.07 -3.88
CA LEU A 142 -8.12 -10.32 -4.11
C LEU A 142 -7.60 -9.56 -5.33
N LEU A 143 -6.64 -8.69 -5.09
CA LEU A 143 -5.98 -7.85 -6.07
C LEU A 143 -4.50 -8.23 -6.17
N LEU A 144 -4.05 -8.59 -7.37
CA LEU A 144 -2.64 -8.86 -7.66
C LEU A 144 -2.02 -7.68 -8.40
N GLN A 145 -0.95 -7.13 -7.85
CA GLN A 145 -0.10 -6.16 -8.53
C GLN A 145 1.26 -6.79 -8.81
N SER A 146 1.44 -7.29 -10.03
CA SER A 146 2.66 -8.01 -10.43
C SER A 146 3.48 -7.19 -11.42
N PHE A 147 4.74 -6.96 -11.08
CA PHE A 147 5.72 -6.29 -11.92
C PHE A 147 6.71 -7.26 -12.57
N ILE A 148 6.46 -8.56 -12.44
CA ILE A 148 7.23 -9.59 -13.15
C ILE A 148 7.01 -9.41 -14.64
N THR A 149 8.10 -9.27 -15.36
CA THR A 149 8.08 -9.15 -16.82
C THR A 149 8.14 -10.55 -17.43
N PRO A 150 7.19 -10.96 -18.29
CA PRO A 150 7.26 -12.22 -18.98
C PRO A 150 8.46 -12.26 -19.94
N GLU A 151 9.02 -13.44 -20.20
CA GLU A 151 10.18 -13.62 -21.08
C GLU A 151 9.92 -13.18 -22.53
N ARG A 152 8.66 -13.27 -22.97
CA ARG A 152 8.22 -12.76 -24.27
C ARG A 152 7.27 -11.60 -24.12
N GLN A 153 7.30 -10.70 -25.07
CA GLN A 153 6.29 -9.65 -25.14
C GLN A 153 4.93 -10.30 -25.37
N LEU A 154 4.00 -10.09 -24.43
CA LEU A 154 2.62 -10.57 -24.59
C LEU A 154 1.96 -9.77 -25.71
N SER A 155 1.31 -10.47 -26.63
CA SER A 155 0.45 -9.84 -27.64
C SER A 155 -0.87 -9.39 -27.00
N SER A 156 -1.57 -8.48 -27.66
CA SER A 156 -2.91 -8.05 -27.24
C SER A 156 -3.92 -9.22 -27.16
N ASP A 157 -3.61 -10.32 -27.82
CA ASP A 157 -4.45 -11.53 -27.89
C ASP A 157 -4.11 -12.55 -26.77
N ASP A 158 -3.01 -12.35 -26.05
CA ASP A 158 -2.68 -13.14 -24.86
C ASP A 158 -3.56 -12.65 -23.69
N TYR A 159 -4.77 -13.16 -23.59
CA TYR A 159 -5.78 -12.86 -22.56
C TYR A 159 -5.41 -13.29 -21.13
N LEU A 160 -4.19 -13.70 -20.89
CA LEU A 160 -3.68 -14.00 -19.57
C LEU A 160 -3.48 -12.70 -18.81
N ARG A 161 -4.40 -12.42 -17.92
CA ARG A 161 -4.29 -11.30 -16.99
C ARG A 161 -3.14 -11.58 -16.02
N VAL A 162 -2.00 -10.95 -16.25
CA VAL A 162 -0.78 -11.13 -15.45
C VAL A 162 -0.82 -10.30 -14.17
N SER A 163 -1.63 -9.21 -14.15
CA SER A 163 -1.70 -8.27 -13.04
C SER A 163 -3.00 -7.46 -13.10
N ASN A 164 -3.49 -7.02 -11.95
CA ASN A 164 -4.39 -5.90 -11.84
C ASN A 164 -3.64 -4.61 -12.15
N THR A 165 -4.37 -3.62 -12.63
CA THR A 165 -3.85 -2.32 -13.03
C THR A 165 -4.04 -1.28 -11.92
N THR A 166 -3.21 -0.25 -11.92
CA THR A 166 -3.33 0.88 -11.00
C THR A 166 -2.88 2.18 -11.66
N ASN A 167 -3.51 3.27 -11.30
CA ASN A 167 -3.04 4.61 -11.63
C ASN A 167 -3.01 5.46 -10.35
N PRO A 168 -1.87 5.55 -9.66
CA PRO A 168 -1.77 6.29 -8.41
C PRO A 168 -1.89 7.81 -8.58
N LEU A 169 -1.86 8.33 -9.82
CA LEU A 169 -2.01 9.75 -10.15
C LEU A 169 -3.46 10.12 -10.55
N SER A 170 -4.35 9.12 -10.67
CA SER A 170 -5.72 9.34 -11.13
C SER A 170 -6.58 10.15 -10.15
N ARG A 171 -6.23 10.13 -8.87
CA ARG A 171 -6.95 10.79 -7.77
C ARG A 171 -5.99 11.56 -6.87
N GLY A 172 -6.57 12.26 -5.90
CA GLY A 172 -5.81 13.04 -4.93
C GLY A 172 -5.52 14.46 -5.38
N THR A 173 -4.90 15.23 -4.52
CA THR A 173 -4.47 16.61 -4.76
C THR A 173 -3.14 16.66 -5.52
N SER A 174 -2.76 17.82 -6.02
CA SER A 174 -1.42 18.05 -6.60
C SER A 174 -0.31 17.71 -5.61
N ASP A 175 -0.47 18.03 -4.33
CA ASP A 175 0.48 17.66 -3.29
C ASP A 175 0.59 16.13 -3.13
N SER A 176 -0.52 15.40 -3.13
CA SER A 176 -0.52 13.94 -3.06
C SER A 176 0.25 13.31 -4.25
N CYS A 177 0.03 13.83 -5.44
CA CYS A 177 0.77 13.41 -6.64
C CYS A 177 2.26 13.80 -6.55
N LEU A 178 2.55 15.00 -6.01
CA LEU A 178 3.92 15.46 -5.81
C LEU A 178 4.68 14.57 -4.83
N GLN A 179 4.06 14.12 -3.75
CA GLN A 179 4.70 13.17 -2.81
C GLN A 179 5.12 11.86 -3.50
N ILE A 180 4.29 11.34 -4.40
CA ILE A 180 4.63 10.16 -5.19
C ILE A 180 5.82 10.46 -6.11
N MET A 181 5.81 11.59 -6.81
CA MET A 181 6.88 11.97 -7.72
C MET A 181 8.17 12.31 -6.97
N ALA A 182 8.09 13.01 -5.84
CA ALA A 182 9.23 13.35 -5.00
C ALA A 182 9.95 12.11 -4.46
N SER A 183 9.22 11.01 -4.23
CA SER A 183 9.84 9.75 -3.80
C SER A 183 10.82 9.16 -4.83
N LEU A 184 10.72 9.57 -6.09
CA LEU A 184 11.61 9.14 -7.18
C LEU A 184 12.91 9.95 -7.26
N ILE A 185 12.98 11.10 -6.59
CA ILE A 185 14.17 11.97 -6.62
C ILE A 185 15.11 11.58 -5.47
N LYS A 186 16.40 11.51 -5.76
CA LYS A 186 17.42 11.62 -4.73
C LYS A 186 17.90 13.07 -4.74
N VAL A 187 17.53 13.84 -3.74
CA VAL A 187 18.11 15.16 -3.53
C VAL A 187 19.57 14.94 -3.12
N GLY A 188 20.51 15.37 -3.96
CA GLY A 188 21.94 15.30 -3.64
C GLY A 188 22.33 16.36 -2.60
N ASP A 189 23.49 16.20 -2.01
CA ASP A 189 24.10 17.19 -1.12
C ASP A 189 24.90 18.23 -1.93
N GLY A 190 25.06 19.44 -1.38
CA GLY A 190 25.84 20.52 -1.98
C GLY A 190 25.17 21.18 -3.20
N ASP A 191 25.96 21.47 -4.24
CA ASP A 191 25.47 22.16 -5.46
C ASP A 191 24.34 21.40 -6.17
N ASN A 192 24.30 20.09 -6.05
CA ASN A 192 23.23 19.25 -6.58
C ASN A 192 21.88 19.48 -5.88
N ALA A 193 21.86 20.06 -4.69
CA ALA A 193 20.63 20.37 -3.99
C ALA A 193 19.78 21.42 -4.71
N ILE A 194 20.43 22.43 -5.33
CA ILE A 194 19.74 23.49 -6.09
C ILE A 194 19.02 22.90 -7.31
N PHE A 195 19.68 22.00 -8.03
CA PHE A 195 19.06 21.32 -9.17
C PHE A 195 17.87 20.45 -8.76
N GLY A 196 18.00 19.76 -7.62
CA GLY A 196 16.91 18.97 -7.05
C GLY A 196 15.70 19.84 -6.64
N GLN A 197 15.95 21.03 -6.07
CA GLN A 197 14.89 22.01 -5.73
C GLN A 197 14.20 22.54 -6.99
N ASN A 198 14.95 22.90 -8.02
CA ASN A 198 14.39 23.34 -9.30
C ASN A 198 13.53 22.24 -9.94
N ALA A 199 13.97 20.99 -9.87
CA ALA A 199 13.20 19.85 -10.36
C ALA A 199 11.89 19.67 -9.58
N GLN A 200 11.93 19.78 -8.26
CA GLN A 200 10.71 19.69 -7.42
C GLN A 200 9.76 20.86 -7.71
N THR A 201 10.28 22.08 -7.87
CA THR A 201 9.48 23.28 -8.19
C THR A 201 8.80 23.11 -9.55
N LEU A 202 9.53 22.66 -10.57
CA LEU A 202 8.96 22.35 -11.89
C LEU A 202 7.85 21.28 -11.78
N MET A 203 8.11 20.18 -11.08
CA MET A 203 7.13 19.11 -10.93
C MET A 203 5.88 19.58 -10.17
N SER A 204 6.04 20.43 -9.14
CA SER A 204 4.92 21.00 -8.41
C SER A 204 4.03 21.85 -9.33
N GLY A 205 4.60 22.79 -10.09
CA GLY A 205 3.83 23.61 -11.03
C GLY A 205 3.15 22.79 -12.14
N LEU A 206 3.84 21.78 -12.69
CA LEU A 206 3.25 20.86 -13.65
C LEU A 206 2.07 20.06 -13.07
N LEU A 207 2.22 19.54 -11.86
CA LEU A 207 1.16 18.77 -11.21
C LEU A 207 -0.02 19.63 -10.81
N ASP A 208 0.18 20.88 -10.39
CA ASP A 208 -0.91 21.82 -10.12
C ASP A 208 -1.75 22.05 -11.39
N ALA A 209 -1.09 22.31 -12.52
CA ALA A 209 -1.76 22.49 -13.81
C ALA A 209 -2.45 21.22 -14.30
N LEU A 210 -1.78 20.05 -14.21
CA LEU A 210 -2.34 18.78 -14.70
C LEU A 210 -3.48 18.26 -13.83
N VAL A 211 -3.43 18.45 -12.51
CA VAL A 211 -4.52 18.11 -11.59
C VAL A 211 -5.70 19.04 -11.80
N SER A 212 -5.48 20.35 -12.02
CA SER A 212 -6.53 21.29 -12.39
C SER A 212 -7.20 20.86 -13.70
N LYS A 213 -6.42 20.57 -14.74
CA LYS A 213 -6.93 20.04 -16.02
C LYS A 213 -7.73 18.74 -15.86
N ARG A 214 -7.24 17.80 -15.04
CA ARG A 214 -7.96 16.55 -14.74
C ARG A 214 -9.32 16.82 -14.10
N ASN A 215 -9.38 17.76 -13.16
CA ASN A 215 -10.61 18.05 -12.42
C ASN A 215 -11.64 18.80 -13.25
N ASN A 216 -11.21 19.56 -14.27
CA ASN A 216 -12.07 20.43 -15.08
C ASN A 216 -12.37 19.86 -16.47
N SER A 217 -11.79 18.72 -16.83
CA SER A 217 -11.99 18.09 -18.15
C SER A 217 -11.97 16.56 -18.07
N ASN A 218 -12.13 15.90 -19.19
CA ASN A 218 -11.97 14.45 -19.31
C ASN A 218 -10.49 14.01 -19.44
N PHE A 219 -9.54 14.89 -19.12
CA PHE A 219 -8.12 14.55 -19.14
C PHE A 219 -7.78 13.58 -18.02
N VAL A 220 -7.01 12.54 -18.35
CA VAL A 220 -6.53 11.57 -17.39
C VAL A 220 -5.06 11.79 -17.09
N LEU A 221 -4.77 12.09 -15.83
CA LEU A 221 -3.41 12.18 -15.35
C LEU A 221 -2.87 10.77 -15.07
N SER A 222 -1.83 10.37 -15.77
CA SER A 222 -1.11 9.10 -15.67
C SER A 222 0.39 9.32 -15.84
N PHE A 223 1.22 8.33 -15.56
CA PHE A 223 2.66 8.44 -15.85
C PHE A 223 2.95 8.69 -17.32
N ARG A 224 2.12 8.16 -18.22
CA ARG A 224 2.26 8.39 -19.66
C ARG A 224 1.95 9.84 -20.03
N SER A 225 0.83 10.39 -19.57
CA SER A 225 0.46 11.78 -19.83
C SER A 225 1.43 12.74 -19.14
N LEU A 226 1.89 12.43 -17.92
CA LEU A 226 2.92 13.22 -17.26
C LEU A 226 4.23 13.23 -18.07
N GLY A 227 4.63 12.08 -18.64
CA GLY A 227 5.81 12.00 -19.51
C GLY A 227 5.69 12.84 -20.77
N HIS A 228 4.49 13.03 -21.31
CA HIS A 228 4.22 13.95 -22.41
C HIS A 228 4.44 15.41 -22.00
N TYR A 229 3.93 15.81 -20.83
CA TYR A 229 4.07 17.17 -20.31
C TYR A 229 5.42 17.46 -19.63
N LEU A 230 6.29 16.48 -19.46
CA LEU A 230 7.68 16.70 -19.10
C LEU A 230 8.52 17.31 -20.25
N GLN A 231 7.99 17.36 -21.48
CA GLN A 231 8.61 18.09 -22.57
C GLN A 231 8.27 19.58 -22.45
N ALA A 232 9.26 20.45 -22.51
CA ALA A 232 9.11 21.89 -22.29
C ALA A 232 8.02 22.53 -23.17
N GLN A 233 7.98 22.16 -24.46
CA GLN A 233 6.97 22.64 -25.40
C GLN A 233 5.55 22.32 -24.93
N ASN A 234 5.31 21.09 -24.48
CA ASN A 234 3.99 20.65 -24.02
C ASN A 234 3.62 21.27 -22.67
N ALA A 235 4.60 21.47 -21.78
CA ALA A 235 4.38 22.13 -20.50
C ALA A 235 3.87 23.57 -20.69
N VAL A 236 4.45 24.30 -21.61
CA VAL A 236 4.06 25.70 -21.90
C VAL A 236 2.63 25.78 -22.45
N THR A 237 2.14 24.79 -23.19
CA THR A 237 0.75 24.81 -23.70
C THR A 237 -0.29 24.78 -22.58
N LEU A 238 0.05 24.31 -21.38
CA LEU A 238 -0.87 24.35 -20.23
C LEU A 238 -1.19 25.76 -19.75
N LEU A 239 -0.35 26.74 -20.04
CA LEU A 239 -0.61 28.15 -19.71
C LEU A 239 -1.78 28.75 -20.52
N GLU A 240 -2.05 28.20 -21.70
CA GLU A 240 -3.13 28.62 -22.59
C GLU A 240 -4.33 27.68 -22.56
N ASP A 241 -4.26 26.61 -21.78
CA ASP A 241 -5.30 25.59 -21.70
C ASP A 241 -6.49 26.11 -20.86
N GLU A 242 -7.68 26.11 -21.45
CA GLU A 242 -8.93 26.58 -20.80
C GLU A 242 -9.36 25.66 -19.64
N ALA A 243 -8.94 24.40 -19.63
CA ALA A 243 -9.25 23.47 -18.57
C ALA A 243 -8.37 23.63 -17.31
N VAL A 244 -7.33 24.48 -17.39
CA VAL A 244 -6.45 24.78 -16.26
C VAL A 244 -6.89 26.09 -15.59
N ASP A 245 -7.13 26.03 -14.27
CA ASP A 245 -7.51 27.20 -13.48
C ASP A 245 -6.39 28.26 -13.49
N GLU A 246 -6.75 29.54 -13.43
CA GLU A 246 -5.80 30.65 -13.44
C GLU A 246 -4.76 30.56 -12.31
N ARG A 247 -5.16 30.10 -11.12
CA ARG A 247 -4.23 29.88 -10.02
C ARG A 247 -3.17 28.82 -10.38
N ALA A 248 -3.56 27.74 -11.01
CA ALA A 248 -2.65 26.68 -11.42
C ALA A 248 -1.74 27.11 -12.57
N LYS A 249 -2.24 27.96 -13.50
CA LYS A 249 -1.42 28.61 -14.52
C LYS A 249 -0.37 29.53 -13.91
N ASP A 250 -0.74 30.34 -12.91
CA ASP A 250 0.19 31.23 -12.21
C ASP A 250 1.32 30.44 -11.52
N GLU A 251 1.01 29.33 -10.84
CA GLU A 251 2.02 28.49 -10.19
C GLU A 251 2.95 27.82 -11.22
N LEU A 252 2.39 27.32 -12.33
CA LEU A 252 3.19 26.79 -13.43
C LEU A 252 4.08 27.87 -14.04
N LEU A 253 3.53 29.07 -14.30
CA LEU A 253 4.28 30.21 -14.86
C LEU A 253 5.43 30.62 -13.97
N ARG A 254 5.23 30.69 -12.64
CA ARG A 254 6.30 30.95 -11.67
C ARG A 254 7.39 29.87 -11.74
N SER A 255 6.98 28.59 -11.78
CA SER A 255 7.91 27.47 -11.87
C SER A 255 8.76 27.54 -13.17
N LEU A 256 8.13 27.83 -14.29
CA LEU A 256 8.82 28.00 -15.58
C LEU A 256 9.73 29.26 -15.60
N SER A 257 9.26 30.36 -15.01
CA SER A 257 10.04 31.62 -14.93
C SER A 257 11.31 31.45 -14.08
N ASN A 258 11.27 30.65 -13.02
CA ASN A 258 12.45 30.30 -12.24
C ASN A 258 13.51 29.56 -13.07
N LEU A 259 13.10 28.89 -14.14
CA LEU A 259 13.99 28.21 -15.09
C LEU A 259 14.39 29.10 -16.27
N GLY A 260 13.97 30.37 -16.27
CA GLY A 260 14.33 31.37 -17.31
C GLY A 260 13.30 31.53 -18.42
N TYR A 261 12.10 30.99 -18.29
CA TYR A 261 10.98 31.19 -19.21
C TYR A 261 10.58 32.66 -19.21
N GLN A 262 10.42 33.26 -20.41
CA GLN A 262 10.02 34.64 -20.58
C GLN A 262 8.58 34.73 -21.11
N PRO A 263 7.63 35.15 -20.27
CA PRO A 263 6.24 35.35 -20.71
C PRO A 263 6.16 36.34 -21.87
N GLY A 264 5.27 36.11 -22.82
CA GLY A 264 5.06 36.95 -24.00
C GLY A 264 5.99 36.65 -25.18
N LYS A 265 7.03 35.84 -25.01
CA LYS A 265 7.80 35.29 -26.13
C LYS A 265 7.24 33.94 -26.57
N LYS A 266 7.22 33.69 -27.87
CA LYS A 266 6.90 32.37 -28.40
C LYS A 266 7.90 31.34 -27.89
N PHE A 267 7.49 30.08 -27.83
CA PHE A 267 8.34 28.99 -27.35
C PHE A 267 9.69 28.93 -28.08
N GLU A 268 9.69 29.06 -29.42
CA GLU A 268 10.90 29.03 -30.27
C GLU A 268 11.81 30.24 -30.09
N GLN A 269 11.36 31.28 -29.39
CA GLN A 269 12.10 32.54 -29.13
C GLN A 269 12.63 32.60 -27.70
N GLN A 270 12.43 31.54 -26.91
CA GLN A 270 13.00 31.43 -25.57
C GLN A 270 14.54 31.33 -25.66
N GLY A 271 15.23 31.80 -24.63
CA GLY A 271 16.69 31.72 -24.58
C GLY A 271 17.21 30.32 -24.29
N ASP A 272 18.42 29.99 -24.73
CA ASP A 272 19.07 28.71 -24.50
C ASP A 272 19.11 28.33 -23.01
N ALA A 273 19.29 29.32 -22.13
CA ALA A 273 19.29 29.11 -20.68
C ALA A 273 18.01 28.49 -20.17
N PHE A 274 16.83 28.81 -20.75
CA PHE A 274 15.56 28.14 -20.37
C PHE A 274 15.57 26.69 -20.78
N TYR A 275 15.99 26.37 -22.00
CA TYR A 275 16.01 24.98 -22.48
C TYR A 275 16.94 24.11 -21.63
N ASP A 276 18.14 24.60 -21.34
CA ASP A 276 19.12 23.88 -20.53
C ASP A 276 18.61 23.65 -19.11
N GLN A 277 18.11 24.70 -18.43
CA GLN A 277 17.58 24.57 -17.07
C GLN A 277 16.36 23.65 -17.01
N TYR A 278 15.45 23.76 -17.99
CA TYR A 278 14.29 22.86 -18.07
C TYR A 278 14.71 21.42 -18.29
N GLN A 279 15.67 21.17 -19.19
CA GLN A 279 16.17 19.84 -19.47
C GLN A 279 16.82 19.23 -18.22
N TYR A 280 17.62 19.98 -17.49
CA TYR A 280 18.20 19.53 -16.23
C TYR A 280 17.12 19.21 -15.20
N ALA A 281 16.15 20.08 -14.98
CA ALA A 281 15.09 19.86 -14.01
C ALA A 281 14.21 18.65 -14.36
N SER A 282 13.80 18.51 -15.63
CA SER A 282 12.95 17.40 -16.09
C SER A 282 13.67 16.04 -16.08
N ALA A 283 15.00 16.02 -16.29
CA ALA A 283 15.80 14.80 -16.31
C ALA A 283 15.73 14.00 -15.00
N TYR A 284 15.54 14.69 -13.85
CA TYR A 284 15.38 14.03 -12.56
C TYR A 284 14.20 13.06 -12.52
N PHE A 285 13.13 13.35 -13.25
CA PHE A 285 11.92 12.54 -13.28
C PHE A 285 11.81 11.64 -14.51
N ALA A 286 12.52 11.99 -15.58
CA ALA A 286 12.32 11.37 -16.89
C ALA A 286 12.51 9.84 -16.87
N LEU A 287 13.51 9.34 -16.15
CA LEU A 287 13.76 7.90 -16.04
C LEU A 287 12.65 7.20 -15.25
N GLY A 288 12.28 7.71 -14.09
CA GLY A 288 11.22 7.13 -13.27
C GLY A 288 9.87 7.11 -13.99
N VAL A 289 9.48 8.24 -14.59
CA VAL A 289 8.26 8.36 -15.39
C VAL A 289 8.26 7.40 -16.58
N LYS A 290 9.40 7.24 -17.26
CA LYS A 290 9.55 6.28 -18.37
C LYS A 290 9.43 4.83 -17.89
N ILE A 291 10.03 4.48 -16.76
CA ILE A 291 9.93 3.13 -16.18
C ILE A 291 8.46 2.82 -15.87
N MET A 292 7.75 3.74 -15.19
CA MET A 292 6.35 3.53 -14.83
C MET A 292 5.43 3.54 -16.05
N GLY A 293 5.56 4.54 -16.93
CA GLY A 293 4.64 4.76 -18.05
C GLY A 293 4.87 3.87 -19.28
N SER A 294 6.08 3.28 -19.43
CA SER A 294 6.43 2.49 -20.61
C SER A 294 6.81 1.04 -20.27
N VAL A 295 7.77 0.84 -19.34
CA VAL A 295 8.26 -0.52 -19.01
C VAL A 295 7.18 -1.31 -18.28
N HIS A 296 6.50 -0.66 -17.31
CA HIS A 296 5.41 -1.26 -16.54
C HIS A 296 4.04 -0.76 -16.98
N ASN A 297 3.90 -0.51 -18.29
CA ASN A 297 2.64 -0.06 -18.89
C ASN A 297 1.48 -1.07 -18.67
N ASN A 298 1.78 -2.35 -18.53
CA ASN A 298 0.80 -3.38 -18.19
C ASN A 298 0.14 -3.18 -16.81
N VAL A 299 0.80 -2.46 -15.90
CA VAL A 299 0.28 -2.15 -14.56
C VAL A 299 -0.19 -0.70 -14.48
N PHE A 300 0.64 0.25 -14.97
CA PHE A 300 0.40 1.70 -14.81
C PHE A 300 -0.17 2.39 -16.04
N GLY A 301 -0.32 1.68 -17.17
CA GLY A 301 -0.71 2.27 -18.46
C GLY A 301 -2.20 2.51 -18.65
N VAL A 302 -2.96 2.61 -17.57
CA VAL A 302 -4.41 2.75 -17.57
C VAL A 302 -4.84 4.12 -17.06
N GLU A 303 -6.02 4.54 -17.48
CA GLU A 303 -6.65 5.77 -17.01
C GLU A 303 -7.20 5.59 -15.59
N ILE A 304 -7.98 4.55 -15.38
CA ILE A 304 -8.52 4.14 -14.09
C ILE A 304 -8.07 2.70 -13.84
N GLY A 305 -7.35 2.47 -12.76
CA GLY A 305 -6.87 1.14 -12.40
C GLY A 305 -7.90 0.32 -11.63
N ASP A 306 -7.71 -0.99 -11.60
CA ASP A 306 -8.46 -1.91 -10.74
C ASP A 306 -8.13 -1.69 -9.26
N ILE A 307 -6.89 -1.28 -8.99
CA ILE A 307 -6.36 -1.04 -7.64
C ILE A 307 -6.36 0.47 -7.39
N ASP A 308 -7.20 0.89 -6.46
CA ASP A 308 -7.15 2.19 -5.81
C ASP A 308 -6.63 1.96 -4.38
N PRO A 309 -5.45 2.48 -3.99
CA PRO A 309 -4.90 2.27 -2.66
C PRO A 309 -5.83 2.73 -1.53
N VAL A 310 -6.65 3.76 -1.76
CA VAL A 310 -7.64 4.23 -0.79
C VAL A 310 -8.75 3.19 -0.62
N ASP A 311 -9.26 2.63 -1.73
CA ASP A 311 -10.28 1.59 -1.72
C ASP A 311 -9.77 0.31 -1.05
N VAL A 312 -8.52 -0.09 -1.32
CA VAL A 312 -7.89 -1.25 -0.69
C VAL A 312 -7.96 -1.16 0.84
N ILE A 313 -7.61 0.00 1.40
CA ILE A 313 -7.62 0.20 2.85
C ILE A 313 -9.05 0.34 3.40
N ARG A 314 -9.88 1.15 2.75
CA ARG A 314 -11.25 1.46 3.21
C ARG A 314 -12.19 0.27 3.12
N GLN A 315 -12.15 -0.45 2.01
CA GLN A 315 -12.98 -1.64 1.78
C GLN A 315 -12.31 -2.93 2.28
N ARG A 316 -11.13 -2.80 2.90
CA ARG A 316 -10.37 -3.93 3.44
C ARG A 316 -10.17 -5.03 2.40
N ARG A 317 -9.73 -4.65 1.18
CA ARG A 317 -9.42 -5.60 0.13
C ARG A 317 -8.09 -6.29 0.39
N ILE A 318 -7.88 -7.43 -0.22
CA ILE A 318 -6.65 -8.22 -0.14
C ILE A 318 -5.76 -7.79 -1.29
N GLN A 319 -4.60 -7.20 -1.00
CA GLN A 319 -3.64 -6.82 -2.04
C GLN A 319 -2.34 -7.59 -1.88
N VAL A 320 -1.87 -8.18 -2.99
CA VAL A 320 -0.53 -8.78 -3.07
C VAL A 320 0.25 -8.05 -4.15
N THR A 321 1.37 -7.45 -3.76
CA THR A 321 2.27 -6.75 -4.68
C THR A 321 3.56 -7.55 -4.82
N ILE A 322 3.89 -7.94 -6.04
CA ILE A 322 5.07 -8.75 -6.36
C ILE A 322 6.04 -7.92 -7.20
N LEU A 323 7.23 -7.67 -6.66
CA LEU A 323 8.28 -6.92 -7.32
C LEU A 323 9.36 -7.85 -7.90
N PRO A 324 9.96 -7.49 -9.05
CA PRO A 324 10.82 -8.41 -9.80
C PRO A 324 12.31 -8.28 -9.41
N ALA A 325 12.69 -8.52 -8.15
CA ALA A 325 14.08 -8.32 -7.69
C ALA A 325 15.13 -9.09 -8.50
N MET A 326 14.77 -10.27 -9.01
CA MET A 326 15.70 -11.07 -9.83
C MET A 326 15.81 -10.57 -11.28
N GLN A 327 14.87 -9.73 -11.74
CA GLN A 327 14.83 -9.26 -13.14
C GLN A 327 15.29 -7.81 -13.30
N LYS A 328 15.43 -7.06 -12.21
CA LYS A 328 15.69 -5.62 -12.24
C LYS A 328 16.92 -5.26 -11.43
N ALA A 329 17.58 -4.20 -11.84
CA ALA A 329 18.65 -3.61 -11.04
C ALA A 329 18.09 -3.10 -9.69
N PRO A 330 18.85 -3.18 -8.60
CA PRO A 330 18.38 -2.76 -7.27
C PRO A 330 17.80 -1.33 -7.23
N ALA A 331 18.38 -0.41 -7.99
CA ALA A 331 17.87 0.98 -8.08
C ALA A 331 16.45 1.05 -8.68
N GLN A 332 16.20 0.31 -9.76
CA GLN A 332 14.87 0.27 -10.41
C GLN A 332 13.82 -0.41 -9.51
N LEU A 333 14.23 -1.45 -8.79
CA LEU A 333 13.38 -2.12 -7.80
C LEU A 333 12.98 -1.16 -6.68
N ALA A 334 13.96 -0.39 -6.17
CA ALA A 334 13.73 0.60 -5.13
C ALA A 334 12.77 1.69 -5.60
N GLU A 335 12.89 2.20 -6.83
CA GLU A 335 11.98 3.19 -7.39
C GLU A 335 10.55 2.67 -7.51
N LEU A 336 10.35 1.44 -8.00
CA LEU A 336 9.03 0.80 -8.03
C LEU A 336 8.42 0.70 -6.63
N GLY A 337 9.19 0.15 -5.69
CA GLY A 337 8.74 0.00 -4.31
C GLY A 337 8.39 1.33 -3.65
N LYS A 338 9.19 2.38 -3.90
CA LYS A 338 8.92 3.74 -3.40
C LYS A 338 7.58 4.28 -3.88
N VAL A 339 7.28 4.19 -5.18
CA VAL A 339 5.99 4.63 -5.73
C VAL A 339 4.83 3.92 -5.05
N ILE A 340 4.91 2.59 -4.93
CA ILE A 340 3.84 1.76 -4.36
C ILE A 340 3.62 2.10 -2.88
N LEU A 341 4.67 2.08 -2.09
CA LEU A 341 4.56 2.33 -0.65
C LEU A 341 4.21 3.79 -0.33
N THR A 342 4.66 4.75 -1.17
CA THR A 342 4.24 6.15 -1.04
C THR A 342 2.77 6.32 -1.39
N ALA A 343 2.27 5.65 -2.42
CA ALA A 343 0.85 5.65 -2.75
C ALA A 343 0.00 5.06 -1.61
N GLN A 344 0.45 3.97 -0.99
CA GLN A 344 -0.20 3.39 0.20
C GLN A 344 -0.16 4.35 1.39
N ARG A 345 0.99 5.00 1.66
CA ARG A 345 1.10 6.01 2.71
C ARG A 345 0.14 7.18 2.49
N THR A 346 0.06 7.67 1.27
CA THR A 346 -0.88 8.74 0.90
C THR A 346 -2.34 8.30 1.09
N ALA A 347 -2.66 7.07 0.75
CA ALA A 347 -3.99 6.50 0.96
C ALA A 347 -4.38 6.43 2.46
N VAL A 348 -3.43 6.07 3.32
CA VAL A 348 -3.63 6.09 4.77
C VAL A 348 -3.87 7.51 5.27
N SER A 349 -3.13 8.51 4.77
CA SER A 349 -3.30 9.91 5.18
C SER A 349 -4.66 10.50 4.78
N ILE A 350 -5.20 10.10 3.63
CA ILE A 350 -6.56 10.47 3.21
C ILE A 350 -7.61 9.89 4.17
N GLY A 351 -7.31 8.76 4.80
CA GLY A 351 -8.12 8.13 5.84
C GLY A 351 -8.28 8.94 7.12
N LEU A 352 -7.45 9.96 7.36
CA LEU A 352 -7.58 10.85 8.52
C LEU A 352 -8.89 11.67 8.52
N GLY A 353 -9.55 11.76 7.37
CA GLY A 353 -10.74 12.59 7.20
C GLY A 353 -10.41 14.06 6.95
N VAL A 354 -11.31 14.75 6.29
CA VAL A 354 -11.17 16.17 5.92
C VAL A 354 -11.96 17.07 6.87
N TRP A 355 -12.97 16.51 7.52
CA TRP A 355 -13.92 17.27 8.33
C TRP A 355 -13.54 17.22 9.80
N ILE A 356 -13.24 18.39 10.36
CA ILE A 356 -12.91 18.56 11.79
C ILE A 356 -14.18 18.86 12.59
N GLU A 357 -15.17 19.48 11.97
CA GLU A 357 -16.46 19.84 12.56
C GLU A 357 -17.61 19.18 11.78
N GLY A 358 -18.63 18.73 12.50
CA GLY A 358 -19.81 18.08 11.89
C GLY A 358 -20.46 17.07 12.84
N HIS A 359 -21.39 16.29 12.30
CA HIS A 359 -21.96 15.18 13.04
C HIS A 359 -20.93 14.08 13.26
N ARG A 360 -21.09 13.35 14.36
CA ARG A 360 -20.21 12.22 14.72
C ARG A 360 -20.07 11.19 13.58
N THR A 361 -21.17 10.95 12.85
CA THR A 361 -21.18 10.08 11.66
C THR A 361 -20.28 10.58 10.54
N ASP A 362 -20.14 11.90 10.40
CA ASP A 362 -19.39 12.50 9.30
C ASP A 362 -17.90 12.70 9.68
N THR A 363 -17.63 12.91 10.97
CA THR A 363 -16.27 13.20 11.46
C THR A 363 -15.55 11.98 12.02
N LEU A 364 -16.18 11.20 12.90
CA LEU A 364 -15.52 10.07 13.57
C LEU A 364 -15.86 8.72 12.94
N GLU A 365 -17.11 8.48 12.60
CA GLU A 365 -17.54 7.19 12.04
C GLU A 365 -17.18 7.06 10.55
N SER A 366 -16.90 8.18 9.88
CA SER A 366 -16.39 8.20 8.51
C SER A 366 -14.89 7.94 8.43
N ILE A 367 -14.15 7.94 9.55
CA ILE A 367 -12.75 7.56 9.56
C ILE A 367 -12.64 6.09 9.13
N PRO A 368 -12.06 5.80 7.95
CA PRO A 368 -12.15 4.48 7.33
C PRO A 368 -11.52 3.36 8.15
N THR A 369 -10.71 3.74 9.10
CA THR A 369 -9.78 2.89 9.83
C THR A 369 -10.25 2.54 11.23
N LEU A 370 -11.34 3.13 11.74
CA LEU A 370 -11.96 2.77 13.02
C LEU A 370 -12.64 1.38 12.99
N GLY A 371 -12.05 0.43 12.26
CA GLY A 371 -12.51 -0.96 12.29
C GLY A 371 -12.11 -1.66 13.60
N ARG A 372 -12.91 -2.65 14.00
CA ARG A 372 -12.62 -3.49 15.18
C ARG A 372 -11.34 -4.33 15.03
N SER A 373 -10.90 -4.55 13.82
CA SER A 373 -9.71 -5.33 13.47
C SER A 373 -8.78 -4.51 12.59
N PRO A 374 -7.46 -4.48 12.85
CA PRO A 374 -6.50 -3.68 12.08
C PRO A 374 -6.38 -4.19 10.65
N PHE A 375 -6.14 -3.28 9.72
CA PHE A 375 -5.66 -3.58 8.38
C PHE A 375 -4.14 -3.80 8.45
N LEU A 376 -3.63 -4.91 7.91
CA LEU A 376 -2.21 -5.22 7.99
C LEU A 376 -1.48 -4.79 6.71
N ASN A 377 -0.57 -3.83 6.82
CA ASN A 377 0.34 -3.49 5.73
C ASN A 377 1.68 -4.19 5.98
N MET A 378 1.98 -5.20 5.18
CA MET A 378 3.13 -6.09 5.33
C MET A 378 4.14 -5.82 4.22
N VAL A 379 5.39 -5.58 4.60
CA VAL A 379 6.49 -5.38 3.65
C VAL A 379 7.58 -6.38 3.98
N ASP A 380 7.81 -7.36 3.11
CA ASP A 380 8.94 -8.29 3.21
C ASP A 380 10.21 -7.62 2.68
N GLU A 381 11.37 -8.02 3.17
CA GLU A 381 12.68 -7.49 2.77
C GLU A 381 12.71 -5.96 2.64
N PHE A 382 12.20 -5.26 3.65
CA PHE A 382 12.05 -3.80 3.66
C PHE A 382 13.34 -3.05 3.29
N ALA A 383 14.52 -3.63 3.63
CA ALA A 383 15.80 -3.05 3.27
C ALA A 383 16.04 -2.91 1.75
N ALA A 384 15.32 -3.68 0.93
CA ALA A 384 15.39 -3.57 -0.53
C ALA A 384 14.63 -2.36 -1.08
N ILE A 385 13.76 -1.76 -0.28
CA ILE A 385 12.86 -0.66 -0.66
C ILE A 385 12.94 0.46 0.39
N PRO A 386 14.08 1.12 0.55
CA PRO A 386 14.21 2.21 1.52
C PRO A 386 13.36 3.40 1.08
N ILE A 387 12.48 3.87 1.96
CA ILE A 387 11.59 5.01 1.71
C ILE A 387 11.79 6.03 2.81
N GLU A 388 12.06 7.26 2.42
CA GLU A 388 12.10 8.39 3.32
C GLU A 388 10.69 8.70 3.85
N GLY A 389 10.57 9.00 5.12
CA GLY A 389 9.29 9.30 5.77
C GLY A 389 8.39 8.09 6.04
N PHE A 390 8.87 6.84 5.87
CA PHE A 390 8.10 5.65 6.25
C PHE A 390 7.91 5.55 7.77
N GLU A 391 8.83 6.11 8.54
CA GLU A 391 8.74 6.23 10.00
C GLU A 391 7.49 6.99 10.45
N ILE A 392 6.94 7.87 9.62
CA ILE A 392 5.68 8.57 9.89
C ILE A 392 4.52 7.57 10.00
N LEU A 393 4.47 6.58 9.12
CA LEU A 393 3.47 5.51 9.22
C LEU A 393 3.62 4.73 10.53
N LEU A 394 4.86 4.44 10.95
CA LEU A 394 5.13 3.70 12.18
C LEU A 394 4.78 4.50 13.44
N THR A 395 4.86 5.83 13.38
CA THR A 395 4.56 6.69 14.54
C THR A 395 3.10 7.12 14.62
N GLN A 396 2.43 7.30 13.48
CA GLN A 396 1.07 7.85 13.41
C GLN A 396 0.02 6.83 12.98
N GLY A 397 0.41 5.75 12.31
CA GLY A 397 -0.50 4.72 11.77
C GLY A 397 -1.37 4.04 12.82
N ARG A 398 -0.91 3.97 14.07
CA ARG A 398 -1.66 3.36 15.18
C ARG A 398 -3.06 3.95 15.37
N SER A 399 -3.20 5.26 15.25
CA SER A 399 -4.47 5.95 15.42
C SER A 399 -5.41 5.79 14.23
N LEU A 400 -4.89 5.23 13.14
CA LEU A 400 -5.61 5.06 11.87
C LEU A 400 -6.13 3.62 11.67
N GLY A 401 -5.77 2.67 12.54
CA GLY A 401 -6.21 1.27 12.48
C GLY A 401 -5.52 0.45 11.44
#